data_a466694bcbcbd42ba937bd22207fcfe9
#
_entry.id   a466694bcbcbd42ba937bd22207fcfe9
#
_cell.length_a   1.000
_cell.length_b   1.000
_cell.length_c   1.000
_cell.angle_alpha   90.00
_cell.angle_beta   90.00
_cell.angle_gamma   90.00
#
_symmetry.space_group_name_H-M   'P 1'
#
loop_
_entity.id
_entity.type
_entity.pdbx_description
1 polymer ?
#
loop_
_entity_poly.entity_id
_entity_poly.type
_entity_poly.pdbx_seq_one_letter_code
_entity_poly.pdbx_strand_id
1 'polypeptide(L)'
;MIKKLLLLFCLLALLIGSCNTFKNAKTKENLFNTIWELEFISGPRITFESIYPNKKPQITFNTATNEVKGTSSCNSYMAKYTLDGKTISFGEPGPTTKKFCEGVGEQTFLQMIKKVNNYSLDKDGKLNLNIGEVTMMRFKKSTN
;
A
#
# COMPACT_ATOMS: atom_id res chain seq x y z
N MET A 1 12.45 27.51 -45.29
CA MET A 1 13.22 27.36 -44.01
C MET A 1 12.30 27.19 -42.82
N ILE A 2 11.22 27.95 -42.69
CA ILE A 2 10.25 27.90 -41.55
C ILE A 2 9.59 26.54 -41.38
N LYS A 3 9.17 25.84 -42.45
CA LYS A 3 8.54 24.51 -42.39
C LYS A 3 9.45 23.42 -41.79
N LYS A 4 10.75 23.47 -42.07
CA LYS A 4 11.74 22.53 -41.49
C LYS A 4 11.98 22.80 -40.01
N LEU A 5 11.92 24.05 -39.58
CA LEU A 5 12.07 24.46 -38.18
C LEU A 5 10.88 24.05 -37.34
N LEU A 6 9.65 24.15 -37.88
CA LEU A 6 8.40 23.71 -37.24
C LEU A 6 8.36 22.18 -37.05
N LEU A 7 8.82 21.41 -38.05
CA LEU A 7 8.93 19.95 -37.98
C LEU A 7 9.93 19.51 -36.90
N LEU A 8 11.07 20.20 -36.77
CA LEU A 8 12.06 19.89 -35.74
C LEU A 8 11.55 20.20 -34.35
N PHE A 9 10.73 21.25 -34.17
CA PHE A 9 10.14 21.65 -32.89
C PHE A 9 9.05 20.68 -32.46
N CYS A 10 8.23 20.16 -33.38
CA CYS A 10 7.25 19.11 -33.11
C CYS A 10 7.91 17.78 -32.73
N LEU A 11 9.04 17.42 -33.35
CA LEU A 11 9.76 16.19 -33.03
C LEU A 11 10.40 16.25 -31.62
N LEU A 12 10.88 17.43 -31.23
CA LEU A 12 11.49 17.65 -29.91
C LEU A 12 10.45 17.63 -28.78
N ALA A 13 9.21 18.09 -29.06
CA ALA A 13 8.12 18.09 -28.09
C ALA A 13 7.60 16.67 -27.76
N LEU A 14 7.76 15.70 -28.67
CA LEU A 14 7.36 14.29 -28.45
C LEU A 14 8.30 13.52 -27.52
N LEU A 15 9.53 14.01 -27.30
CA LEU A 15 10.53 13.33 -26.45
C LEU A 15 10.38 13.64 -24.96
N ILE A 16 9.64 14.68 -24.57
CA ILE A 16 9.51 15.09 -23.17
C ILE A 16 8.34 14.42 -22.44
N GLY A 17 7.43 13.74 -23.14
CA GLY A 17 6.24 13.12 -22.56
C GLY A 17 6.45 11.73 -21.94
N SER A 18 7.62 11.09 -22.08
CA SER A 18 7.78 9.64 -21.84
C SER A 18 8.24 9.24 -20.43
N CYS A 19 8.65 10.18 -19.57
CA CYS A 19 9.30 9.81 -18.30
C CYS A 19 8.36 9.39 -17.14
N ASN A 20 7.07 9.76 -17.17
CA ASN A 20 6.18 9.49 -16.04
C ASN A 20 5.55 8.09 -16.05
N THR A 21 5.38 7.50 -17.23
CA THR A 21 4.71 6.18 -17.36
C THR A 21 5.58 5.04 -16.82
N PHE A 22 6.89 5.12 -16.99
CA PHE A 22 7.83 4.08 -16.51
C PHE A 22 7.95 4.04 -14.98
N LYS A 23 7.91 5.19 -14.30
CA LYS A 23 7.96 5.23 -12.82
C LYS A 23 6.72 4.62 -12.19
N ASN A 24 5.54 4.87 -12.77
CA ASN A 24 4.28 4.32 -12.27
C ASN A 24 4.16 2.80 -12.48
N ALA A 25 4.67 2.27 -13.59
CA ALA A 25 4.68 0.83 -13.86
C ALA A 25 5.57 0.08 -12.85
N LYS A 26 6.80 0.56 -12.61
CA LYS A 26 7.74 -0.07 -11.66
C LYS A 26 7.25 0.02 -10.21
N THR A 27 6.51 1.08 -9.84
CA THR A 27 5.91 1.22 -8.50
C THR A 27 4.75 0.23 -8.31
N LYS A 28 3.92 0.02 -9.33
CA LYS A 28 2.85 -0.99 -9.30
C LYS A 28 3.40 -2.41 -9.18
N GLU A 29 4.42 -2.75 -9.94
CA GLU A 29 5.04 -4.08 -9.91
C GLU A 29 5.61 -4.43 -8.53
N ASN A 30 6.16 -3.44 -7.83
CA ASN A 30 6.68 -3.63 -6.48
C ASN A 30 5.60 -3.74 -5.38
N LEU A 31 4.40 -3.21 -5.60
CA LEU A 31 3.28 -3.34 -4.65
C LEU A 31 2.72 -4.76 -4.64
N PHE A 32 2.62 -5.37 -5.82
CA PHE A 32 2.04 -6.69 -6.02
C PHE A 32 3.07 -7.81 -5.83
N ASN A 33 2.61 -9.04 -5.64
CA ASN A 33 3.47 -10.22 -5.45
C ASN A 33 4.47 -10.11 -4.29
N THR A 34 4.16 -9.25 -3.31
CA THR A 34 4.97 -9.02 -2.13
C THR A 34 4.13 -9.26 -0.89
N ILE A 35 4.68 -10.02 0.06
CA ILE A 35 4.10 -10.12 1.40
C ILE A 35 4.61 -8.92 2.19
N TRP A 36 3.71 -8.06 2.60
CA TRP A 36 3.96 -6.86 3.37
C TRP A 36 3.69 -7.10 4.84
N GLU A 37 4.70 -7.00 5.70
CA GLU A 37 4.59 -7.11 7.14
C GLU A 37 4.57 -5.74 7.80
N LEU A 38 3.59 -5.48 8.65
CA LEU A 38 3.45 -4.22 9.37
C LEU A 38 4.63 -4.02 10.32
N GLU A 39 5.27 -2.85 10.27
CA GLU A 39 6.34 -2.44 11.19
C GLU A 39 6.02 -1.16 11.98
N PHE A 40 5.00 -0.39 11.55
CA PHE A 40 4.55 0.82 12.22
C PHE A 40 3.07 1.06 11.99
N ILE A 41 2.37 1.52 13.02
CA ILE A 41 0.99 2.01 12.97
C ILE A 41 0.83 3.20 13.89
N SER A 42 0.21 4.27 13.40
CA SER A 42 -0.10 5.46 14.16
C SER A 42 -1.35 5.25 15.03
N GLY A 43 -1.41 5.94 16.17
CA GLY A 43 -2.61 6.03 17.01
C GLY A 43 -2.38 5.60 18.45
N PRO A 44 -2.09 4.33 18.75
CA PRO A 44 -1.90 3.89 20.13
C PRO A 44 -0.73 4.59 20.84
N ARG A 45 -0.91 4.87 22.15
CA ARG A 45 0.15 5.46 23.00
C ARG A 45 1.00 4.38 23.69
N ILE A 46 1.13 3.22 23.09
CA ILE A 46 1.93 2.07 23.55
C ILE A 46 2.88 1.64 22.43
N THR A 47 3.93 0.91 22.77
CA THR A 47 4.92 0.49 21.77
C THR A 47 4.32 -0.47 20.75
N PHE A 48 4.90 -0.50 19.55
CA PHE A 48 4.45 -1.38 18.48
C PHE A 48 4.53 -2.86 18.89
N GLU A 49 5.60 -3.23 19.61
CA GLU A 49 5.80 -4.58 20.13
C GLU A 49 4.75 -4.97 21.17
N SER A 50 4.28 -4.02 21.98
CA SER A 50 3.19 -4.25 22.94
C SER A 50 1.83 -4.42 22.25
N ILE A 51 1.64 -3.75 21.09
CA ILE A 51 0.42 -3.92 20.29
C ILE A 51 0.40 -5.29 19.60
N TYR A 52 1.55 -5.76 19.12
CA TYR A 52 1.72 -6.99 18.34
C TYR A 52 2.80 -7.91 18.92
N PRO A 53 2.60 -8.45 20.15
CA PRO A 53 3.64 -9.22 20.84
C PRO A 53 3.96 -10.56 20.16
N ASN A 54 2.95 -11.19 19.54
CA ASN A 54 3.08 -12.55 19.01
C ASN A 54 3.17 -12.59 17.49
N LYS A 55 2.33 -11.82 16.80
CA LYS A 55 2.24 -11.85 15.34
C LYS A 55 1.90 -10.46 14.80
N LYS A 56 2.71 -9.99 13.88
CA LYS A 56 2.49 -8.73 13.17
C LYS A 56 1.49 -8.94 12.02
N PRO A 57 0.62 -7.96 11.73
CA PRO A 57 -0.23 -8.00 10.56
C PRO A 57 0.57 -8.14 9.26
N GLN A 58 0.05 -8.93 8.33
CA GLN A 58 0.62 -9.10 7.00
C GLN A 58 -0.46 -8.95 5.95
N ILE A 59 -0.11 -8.36 4.80
CA ILE A 59 -1.00 -8.20 3.66
C ILE A 59 -0.28 -8.52 2.34
N THR A 60 -1.06 -9.03 1.37
CA THR A 60 -0.63 -9.25 -0.01
C THR A 60 -1.75 -8.81 -0.94
N PHE A 61 -1.41 -8.10 -2.02
CA PHE A 61 -2.36 -7.60 -3.00
C PHE A 61 -2.48 -8.57 -4.17
N ASN A 62 -3.71 -8.93 -4.53
CA ASN A 62 -4.03 -9.74 -5.70
C ASN A 62 -4.69 -8.88 -6.77
N THR A 63 -4.02 -8.71 -7.91
CA THR A 63 -4.51 -7.87 -9.02
C THR A 63 -5.65 -8.51 -9.80
N ALA A 64 -5.71 -9.85 -9.87
CA ALA A 64 -6.73 -10.54 -10.63
C ALA A 64 -8.12 -10.43 -9.98
N THR A 65 -8.16 -10.36 -8.65
CA THR A 65 -9.42 -10.30 -7.88
C THR A 65 -9.68 -8.93 -7.25
N ASN A 66 -8.72 -8.00 -7.32
CA ASN A 66 -8.71 -6.73 -6.59
C ASN A 66 -8.95 -6.94 -5.09
N GLU A 67 -8.31 -7.96 -4.52
CA GLU A 67 -8.39 -8.30 -3.11
C GLU A 67 -7.04 -8.14 -2.43
N VAL A 68 -7.07 -7.62 -1.22
CA VAL A 68 -5.96 -7.73 -0.27
C VAL A 68 -6.27 -8.87 0.69
N LYS A 69 -5.28 -9.74 0.93
CA LYS A 69 -5.40 -10.89 1.83
C LYS A 69 -4.22 -10.93 2.78
N GLY A 70 -4.43 -11.50 3.95
CA GLY A 70 -3.37 -11.65 4.93
C GLY A 70 -3.88 -11.93 6.33
N THR A 71 -3.29 -11.26 7.32
CA THR A 71 -3.68 -11.36 8.73
C THR A 71 -3.75 -9.97 9.37
N SER A 72 -4.73 -9.78 10.25
CA SER A 72 -4.87 -8.57 11.07
C SER A 72 -4.10 -8.63 12.40
N SER A 73 -3.23 -9.57 12.58
CA SER A 73 -2.47 -10.11 13.69
C SER A 73 -2.90 -11.56 13.95
N CYS A 74 -3.91 -11.83 14.79
CA CYS A 74 -4.31 -13.21 15.13
C CYS A 74 -5.37 -13.81 14.18
N ASN A 75 -6.17 -12.96 13.55
CA ASN A 75 -7.19 -13.43 12.59
C ASN A 75 -6.76 -13.23 11.14
N SER A 76 -7.36 -14.00 10.23
CA SER A 76 -7.24 -13.76 8.80
C SER A 76 -7.86 -12.41 8.44
N TYR A 77 -7.32 -11.75 7.42
CA TYR A 77 -7.83 -10.51 6.87
C TYR A 77 -8.02 -10.65 5.37
N MET A 78 -9.15 -10.20 4.87
CA MET A 78 -9.43 -10.09 3.44
C MET A 78 -10.38 -8.92 3.20
N ALA A 79 -10.08 -8.10 2.19
CA ALA A 79 -10.96 -7.02 1.75
C ALA A 79 -10.78 -6.76 0.26
N LYS A 80 -11.78 -6.17 -0.39
CA LYS A 80 -11.59 -5.56 -1.71
C LYS A 80 -10.78 -4.28 -1.55
N TYR A 81 -9.99 -3.94 -2.57
CA TYR A 81 -9.35 -2.64 -2.67
C TYR A 81 -9.61 -1.99 -4.03
N THR A 82 -9.54 -0.68 -4.07
CA THR A 82 -9.48 0.10 -5.31
C THR A 82 -8.14 0.81 -5.39
N LEU A 83 -7.62 0.97 -6.60
CA LEU A 83 -6.34 1.60 -6.85
C LEU A 83 -6.40 2.45 -8.11
N ASP A 84 -6.19 3.76 -7.95
CA ASP A 84 -6.07 4.71 -9.05
C ASP A 84 -4.83 5.60 -8.81
N GLY A 85 -3.81 5.40 -9.63
CA GLY A 85 -2.51 6.05 -9.42
C GLY A 85 -1.92 5.72 -8.05
N LYS A 86 -1.85 6.71 -7.18
CA LYS A 86 -1.43 6.57 -5.77
C LYS A 86 -2.60 6.51 -4.80
N THR A 87 -3.82 6.77 -5.25
CA THR A 87 -5.02 6.66 -4.43
C THR A 87 -5.36 5.21 -4.22
N ILE A 88 -5.52 4.81 -2.96
CA ILE A 88 -5.92 3.46 -2.56
C ILE A 88 -7.03 3.54 -1.53
N SER A 89 -8.00 2.64 -1.60
CA SER A 89 -8.99 2.46 -0.55
C SER A 89 -9.28 0.99 -0.33
N PHE A 90 -9.68 0.66 0.89
CA PHE A 90 -9.99 -0.70 1.33
C PHE A 90 -11.47 -0.77 1.73
N GLY A 91 -12.17 -1.76 1.20
CA GLY A 91 -13.56 -2.05 1.54
C GLY A 91 -13.71 -2.70 2.92
N GLU A 92 -14.95 -3.05 3.26
CA GLU A 92 -15.23 -3.78 4.48
C GLU A 92 -14.54 -5.15 4.46
N PRO A 93 -14.01 -5.61 5.61
CA PRO A 93 -13.46 -6.93 5.73
C PRO A 93 -14.48 -8.01 5.34
N GLY A 94 -14.06 -8.92 4.48
CA GLY A 94 -14.82 -10.11 4.13
C GLY A 94 -14.82 -11.16 5.26
N PRO A 95 -15.23 -12.40 4.95
CA PRO A 95 -15.19 -13.50 5.91
C PRO A 95 -13.80 -13.69 6.49
N THR A 96 -13.70 -13.69 7.81
CA THR A 96 -12.44 -13.84 8.56
C THR A 96 -12.61 -14.92 9.62
N THR A 97 -11.49 -15.43 10.16
CA THR A 97 -11.53 -16.22 11.40
C THR A 97 -11.97 -15.31 12.56
N LYS A 98 -12.68 -15.89 13.54
CA LYS A 98 -13.16 -15.16 14.73
C LYS A 98 -12.54 -15.74 16.00
N LYS A 99 -11.21 -15.81 16.04
CA LYS A 99 -10.50 -16.14 17.27
C LYS A 99 -10.54 -14.93 18.20
N PHE A 100 -10.63 -15.18 19.50
CA PHE A 100 -10.42 -14.13 20.48
C PHE A 100 -8.94 -13.66 20.37
N CYS A 101 -8.74 -12.37 20.17
CA CYS A 101 -7.43 -11.75 20.09
C CYS A 101 -7.21 -10.89 21.32
N GLU A 102 -6.21 -11.24 22.10
CA GLU A 102 -5.82 -10.46 23.26
C GLU A 102 -5.26 -9.11 22.84
N GLY A 103 -5.59 -8.04 23.57
CA GLY A 103 -5.11 -6.69 23.31
C GLY A 103 -5.87 -5.96 22.20
N VAL A 104 -5.32 -4.81 21.78
CA VAL A 104 -5.95 -3.86 20.85
C VAL A 104 -5.45 -3.95 19.40
N GLY A 105 -4.49 -4.84 19.12
CA GLY A 105 -3.75 -4.86 17.86
C GLY A 105 -4.61 -5.09 16.63
N GLU A 106 -5.48 -6.09 16.66
CA GLU A 106 -6.37 -6.38 15.56
C GLU A 106 -7.33 -5.22 15.26
N GLN A 107 -7.99 -4.71 16.30
CA GLN A 107 -8.92 -3.60 16.16
C GLN A 107 -8.21 -2.34 15.62
N THR A 108 -7.01 -2.05 16.11
CA THR A 108 -6.19 -0.93 15.65
C THR A 108 -5.88 -1.07 14.15
N PHE A 109 -5.45 -2.24 13.72
CA PHE A 109 -5.17 -2.52 12.31
C PHE A 109 -6.41 -2.31 11.43
N LEU A 110 -7.55 -2.96 11.80
CA LEU A 110 -8.78 -2.91 11.02
C LEU A 110 -9.36 -1.50 10.92
N GLN A 111 -9.27 -0.70 11.99
CA GLN A 111 -9.74 0.68 11.98
C GLN A 111 -8.84 1.59 11.13
N MET A 112 -7.52 1.38 11.17
CA MET A 112 -6.58 2.23 10.45
C MET A 112 -6.57 1.94 8.96
N ILE A 113 -6.58 0.68 8.54
CA ILE A 113 -6.52 0.33 7.13
C ILE A 113 -7.72 0.85 6.33
N LYS A 114 -8.88 1.02 6.97
CA LYS A 114 -10.08 1.61 6.37
C LYS A 114 -10.00 3.12 6.16
N LYS A 115 -9.14 3.81 6.89
CA LYS A 115 -9.01 5.28 6.87
C LYS A 115 -7.98 5.79 5.86
N VAL A 116 -7.03 4.94 5.48
CA VAL A 116 -5.98 5.35 4.53
C VAL A 116 -6.59 5.62 3.16
N ASN A 117 -6.04 6.60 2.44
CA ASN A 117 -6.58 7.04 1.15
C ASN A 117 -5.51 7.11 0.04
N ASN A 118 -4.24 6.93 0.38
CA ASN A 118 -3.18 6.83 -0.62
C ASN A 118 -2.01 5.98 -0.11
N TYR A 119 -1.12 5.61 -1.03
CA TYR A 119 0.09 4.87 -0.72
C TYR A 119 1.32 5.46 -1.38
N SER A 120 2.47 5.13 -0.82
CA SER A 120 3.78 5.39 -1.42
C SER A 120 4.75 4.24 -1.10
N LEU A 121 5.72 4.04 -1.97
CA LEU A 121 6.91 3.25 -1.66
C LEU A 121 8.05 4.23 -1.37
N ASP A 122 8.71 4.08 -0.23
CA ASP A 122 9.85 4.92 0.10
C ASP A 122 11.14 4.43 -0.62
N LYS A 123 12.25 5.16 -0.39
CA LYS A 123 13.55 4.83 -0.99
C LYS A 123 14.10 3.45 -0.56
N ASP A 124 13.70 2.98 0.59
CA ASP A 124 14.10 1.69 1.15
C ASP A 124 13.15 0.55 0.69
N GLY A 125 12.19 0.87 -0.17
CA GLY A 125 11.22 -0.06 -0.74
C GLY A 125 10.13 -0.49 0.24
N LYS A 126 9.89 0.28 1.31
CA LYS A 126 8.81 0.02 2.25
C LYS A 126 7.50 0.62 1.74
N LEU A 127 6.40 -0.06 2.03
CA LEU A 127 5.06 0.41 1.70
C LEU A 127 4.52 1.30 2.83
N ASN A 128 4.21 2.54 2.49
CA ASN A 128 3.51 3.46 3.39
C ASN A 128 2.05 3.59 2.93
N LEU A 129 1.12 3.38 3.84
CA LEU A 129 -0.30 3.70 3.67
C LEU A 129 -0.59 4.99 4.46
N ASN A 130 -1.14 5.99 3.77
CA ASN A 130 -1.21 7.36 4.25
C ASN A 130 -2.65 7.86 4.34
N ILE A 131 -2.85 8.89 5.18
CA ILE A 131 -3.99 9.80 5.12
C ILE A 131 -3.44 11.16 4.68
N GLY A 132 -3.75 11.60 3.46
CA GLY A 132 -3.09 12.74 2.86
C GLY A 132 -1.58 12.48 2.74
N GLU A 133 -0.76 13.34 3.32
CA GLU A 133 0.70 13.23 3.31
C GLU A 133 1.28 12.51 4.54
N VAL A 134 0.42 12.15 5.50
CA VAL A 134 0.84 11.56 6.77
C VAL A 134 0.83 10.04 6.69
N THR A 135 1.97 9.41 6.94
CA THR A 135 2.07 7.94 7.03
C THR A 135 1.39 7.44 8.29
N MET A 136 0.35 6.64 8.10
CA MET A 136 -0.42 6.03 9.18
C MET A 136 -0.01 4.58 9.45
N MET A 137 0.38 3.86 8.41
CA MET A 137 0.87 2.49 8.51
C MET A 137 2.09 2.33 7.60
N ARG A 138 3.13 1.65 8.08
CA ARG A 138 4.30 1.29 7.28
C ARG A 138 4.53 -0.20 7.34
N PHE A 139 4.81 -0.74 6.16
CA PHE A 139 5.09 -2.16 5.99
C PHE A 139 6.46 -2.34 5.35
N LYS A 140 7.17 -3.36 5.78
CA LYS A 140 8.37 -3.89 5.13
C LYS A 140 8.04 -5.14 4.32
N LYS A 141 8.89 -5.50 3.37
CA LYS A 141 8.80 -6.81 2.72
C LYS A 141 9.06 -7.91 3.74
N SER A 142 8.18 -8.91 3.78
CA SER A 142 8.43 -10.10 4.58
C SER A 142 9.56 -10.91 3.95
N THR A 143 10.44 -11.45 4.76
CA THR A 143 11.59 -12.29 4.35
C THR A 143 11.29 -13.78 4.46
N ASN A 144 10.02 -14.17 4.63
CA ASN A 144 9.63 -15.59 4.70
C ASN A 144 9.35 -16.15 3.32
#